data_a86694468dea3987a84a0a8188c38f67
#
_entry.id   a86694468dea3987a84a0a8188c38f67
#
_cell.length_a   1.000
_cell.length_b   1.000
_cell.length_c   1.000
_cell.angle_alpha   90.00
_cell.angle_beta   90.00
_cell.angle_gamma   90.00
#
_symmetry.space_group_name_H-M   'P 1'
#
loop_
_entity.id
_entity.type
_entity.pdbx_description
1 polymer ?
#
loop_
_entity_poly.entity_id
_entity_poly.type
_entity_poly.pdbx_seq_one_letter_code
_entity_poly.pdbx_strand_id
1 'polypeptide(L)' 'MVQMTLKVDGMACGMCEAHINDAIRSHFNVKKVSSSHTKGETAIQCEEPLEEERLRAVIAETGYELKGVTTAP' A
#
# COMPACT_ATOMS: atom_id res chain seq x y z
N MET A 1 -5.37 16.48 3.54
CA MET A 1 -5.11 15.21 2.86
C MET A 1 -3.96 14.49 3.53
N VAL A 2 -4.07 13.19 3.67
CA VAL A 2 -3.09 12.37 4.37
C VAL A 2 -2.28 11.58 3.35
N GLN A 3 -0.98 11.48 3.58
CA GLN A 3 -0.10 10.65 2.76
C GLN A 3 0.46 9.52 3.63
N MET A 4 0.30 8.29 3.15
CA MET A 4 0.78 7.11 3.86
C MET A 4 1.81 6.41 3.01
N THR A 5 2.86 5.92 3.65
CA THR A 5 3.89 5.11 2.98
C THR A 5 3.93 3.75 3.66
N LEU A 6 3.73 2.70 2.86
CA LEU A 6 3.73 1.33 3.34
C LEU A 6 5.03 0.65 2.94
N LYS A 7 5.68 0.01 3.90
CA LYS A 7 6.82 -0.85 3.62
C LYS A 7 6.30 -2.24 3.32
N VAL A 8 6.49 -2.71 2.09
CA VAL A 8 5.96 -3.99 1.63
C VAL A 8 7.10 -4.90 1.20
N ASP A 9 7.12 -6.11 1.77
CA ASP A 9 8.13 -7.11 1.44
C ASP A 9 7.55 -8.09 0.41
N GLY A 10 8.37 -8.51 -0.52
CA GLY A 10 7.98 -9.50 -1.53
C GLY A 10 7.71 -8.94 -2.92
N MET A 11 7.66 -7.62 -3.09
CA MET A 11 7.52 -7.03 -4.42
C MET A 11 8.81 -7.24 -5.22
N ALA A 12 8.69 -7.90 -6.37
CA ALA A 12 9.86 -8.24 -7.17
C ALA A 12 9.86 -7.62 -8.56
N CYS A 13 8.73 -7.09 -9.03
CA CYS A 13 8.62 -6.57 -10.40
C CYS A 13 7.44 -5.61 -10.54
N GLY A 14 7.30 -5.01 -11.73
CA GLY A 14 6.23 -4.06 -12.00
C GLY A 14 4.83 -4.65 -11.90
N MET A 15 4.66 -5.94 -12.19
CA MET A 15 3.35 -6.59 -12.03
C MET A 15 2.93 -6.64 -10.57
N CYS A 16 3.89 -6.82 -9.68
CA CYS A 16 3.61 -6.79 -8.25
C CYS A 16 3.11 -5.43 -7.80
N GLU A 17 3.67 -4.36 -8.37
CA GLU A 17 3.22 -3.00 -8.09
C GLU A 17 1.76 -2.81 -8.47
N ALA A 18 1.40 -3.23 -9.67
CA ALA A 18 0.03 -3.10 -10.15
C ALA A 18 -0.95 -3.91 -9.30
N HIS A 19 -0.54 -5.09 -8.88
CA HIS A 19 -1.35 -5.97 -8.05
C HIS A 19 -1.69 -5.31 -6.71
N ILE A 20 -0.68 -4.73 -6.07
CA ILE A 20 -0.86 -4.04 -4.79
C ILE A 20 -1.73 -2.80 -4.97
N ASN A 21 -1.47 -2.01 -6.02
CA ASN A 21 -2.26 -0.81 -6.31
C ASN A 21 -3.73 -1.16 -6.47
N ASP A 22 -4.03 -2.21 -7.23
CA ASP A 22 -5.41 -2.64 -7.46
C ASP A 22 -6.07 -3.12 -6.17
N ALA A 23 -5.34 -3.88 -5.35
CA ALA A 23 -5.86 -4.37 -4.08
C ALA A 23 -6.23 -3.20 -3.15
N ILE A 24 -5.37 -2.20 -3.07
CA ILE A 24 -5.62 -1.02 -2.24
C ILE A 24 -6.86 -0.26 -2.75
N ARG A 25 -6.94 -0.04 -4.06
CA ARG A 25 -8.09 0.67 -4.65
C ARG A 25 -9.40 -0.07 -4.44
N SER A 26 -9.35 -1.40 -4.46
CA SER A 26 -10.55 -2.23 -4.29
C SER A 26 -11.09 -2.22 -2.86
N HIS A 27 -10.21 -2.07 -1.88
CA HIS A 27 -10.57 -2.18 -0.47
C HIS A 27 -10.68 -0.84 0.25
N PHE A 28 -10.10 0.21 -0.30
CA PHE A 28 -10.07 1.52 0.35
C PHE A 28 -10.42 2.63 -0.62
N ASN A 29 -10.99 3.70 -0.08
CA ASN A 29 -11.27 4.90 -0.86
C ASN A 29 -10.03 5.79 -0.79
N VAL A 30 -9.19 5.72 -1.83
CA VAL A 30 -7.95 6.47 -1.89
C VAL A 30 -7.94 7.39 -3.10
N LYS A 31 -7.25 8.53 -2.97
CA LYS A 31 -7.09 9.49 -4.06
C LYS A 31 -6.04 9.03 -5.05
N LYS A 32 -4.96 8.46 -4.55
CA LYS A 32 -3.84 8.04 -5.37
C LYS A 32 -3.08 6.92 -4.67
N VAL A 33 -2.62 5.96 -5.43
CA VAL A 33 -1.76 4.89 -4.92
C VAL A 33 -0.67 4.61 -5.94
N SER A 34 0.55 4.46 -5.45
CA SER A 34 1.71 4.18 -6.29
C SER A 34 2.65 3.26 -5.54
N SER A 35 3.12 2.22 -6.19
CA SER A 35 4.04 1.25 -5.59
C SER A 35 5.38 1.27 -6.32
N SER A 36 6.45 0.95 -5.59
CA SER A 36 7.79 0.84 -6.15
C SER A 36 8.44 -0.44 -5.66
N HIS A 37 8.69 -1.39 -6.57
CA HIS A 37 9.33 -2.65 -6.20
C HIS A 37 10.81 -2.47 -5.86
N THR A 38 11.45 -1.47 -6.44
CA THR A 38 12.86 -1.20 -6.15
C THR A 38 13.06 -0.66 -4.74
N LYS A 39 12.10 0.09 -4.24
CA LYS A 39 12.14 0.64 -2.88
C LYS A 39 11.41 -0.24 -1.87
N GLY A 40 10.58 -1.16 -2.34
CA GLY A 40 9.74 -1.98 -1.48
C GLY A 40 8.69 -1.16 -0.75
N GLU A 41 8.15 -0.13 -1.40
CA GLU A 41 7.23 0.81 -0.78
C GLU A 41 5.98 1.05 -1.62
N THR A 42 4.87 1.35 -0.95
CA THR A 42 3.65 1.81 -1.59
C THR A 42 3.26 3.14 -0.97
N ALA A 43 3.08 4.15 -1.80
CA ALA A 43 2.65 5.48 -1.36
C ALA A 43 1.17 5.65 -1.65
N ILE A 44 0.42 6.14 -0.67
CA ILE A 44 -1.03 6.33 -0.77
C ILE A 44 -1.38 7.77 -0.39
N GLN A 45 -2.28 8.39 -1.17
CA GLN A 45 -2.88 9.67 -0.81
C GLN A 45 -4.36 9.43 -0.55
N CYS A 46 -4.84 9.86 0.60
CA CYS A 46 -6.24 9.68 0.99
C CYS A 46 -6.68 10.84 1.89
N GLU A 47 -7.99 10.99 2.07
CA GLU A 47 -8.52 12.06 2.90
C GLU A 47 -8.33 11.79 4.38
N GLU A 48 -8.44 10.53 4.77
CA GLU A 48 -8.29 10.10 6.16
C GLU A 48 -7.31 8.95 6.26
N PRO A 49 -6.59 8.82 7.39
CA PRO A 49 -5.67 7.69 7.57
C PRO A 49 -6.41 6.37 7.49
N LEU A 50 -5.80 5.38 6.85
CA LEU A 50 -6.34 4.03 6.75
C LEU A 50 -5.88 3.21 7.95
N GLU A 51 -6.70 2.25 8.36
CA GLU A 51 -6.34 1.36 9.47
C GLU A 51 -5.19 0.44 9.08
N GLU A 52 -4.17 0.41 9.92
CA GLU A 52 -2.99 -0.42 9.66
C GLU A 52 -3.36 -1.91 9.60
N GLU A 53 -4.24 -2.37 10.47
CA GLU A 53 -4.65 -3.78 10.49
C GLU A 53 -5.33 -4.20 9.19
N ARG A 54 -6.17 -3.32 8.65
CA ARG A 54 -6.84 -3.60 7.38
C ARG A 54 -5.85 -3.58 6.23
N LEU A 55 -4.92 -2.63 6.25
CA LEU A 55 -3.85 -2.59 5.24
C LEU A 55 -3.02 -3.86 5.28
N ARG A 56 -2.67 -4.31 6.47
CA ARG A 56 -1.89 -5.54 6.66
C ARG A 56 -2.63 -6.75 6.09
N ALA A 57 -3.94 -6.84 6.35
CA ALA A 57 -4.76 -7.94 5.85
C ALA A 57 -4.85 -7.93 4.32
N VAL A 58 -5.07 -6.75 3.72
CA VAL A 58 -5.17 -6.61 2.27
C VAL A 58 -3.84 -6.96 1.60
N ILE A 59 -2.73 -6.47 2.14
CA ILE A 59 -1.41 -6.79 1.60
C ILE A 59 -1.13 -8.29 1.73
N ALA A 60 -1.50 -8.90 2.85
CA ALA A 60 -1.31 -10.34 3.05
C ALA A 60 -2.10 -11.17 2.04
N GLU A 61 -3.30 -10.73 1.69
CA GLU A 61 -4.12 -11.42 0.69
C GLU A 61 -3.47 -11.44 -0.70
N THR A 62 -2.67 -10.45 -1.01
CA THR A 62 -1.95 -10.39 -2.29
C THR A 62 -0.73 -11.31 -2.31
N GLY A 63 -0.35 -11.89 -1.16
CA GLY A 63 0.82 -12.74 -1.04
C GLY A 63 2.07 -12.01 -0.59
N TYR A 64 1.95 -10.73 -0.22
CA TYR A 64 3.06 -9.91 0.26
C TYR A 64 2.92 -9.64 1.75
N GLU A 65 3.93 -9.03 2.35
CA GLU A 65 3.92 -8.75 3.77
C GLU A 65 4.12 -7.26 4.04
N LEU A 66 3.23 -6.69 4.86
CA LEU A 66 3.36 -5.29 5.28
C LEU A 66 4.31 -5.22 6.46
N LYS A 67 5.44 -4.53 6.28
CA LYS A 67 6.49 -4.43 7.31
C LYS A 67 6.34 -3.18 8.17
N GLY A 68 5.77 -2.11 7.64
CA GLY A 68 5.61 -0.89 8.40
C GLY A 68 4.75 0.12 7.68
N VAL A 69 4.25 1.09 8.43
CA VAL A 69 3.40 2.16 7.90
C VAL A 69 3.89 3.49 8.46
N THR A 70 4.03 4.47 7.57
CA THR A 70 4.33 5.86 7.96
C THR A 70 3.21 6.74 7.45
N THR A 71 2.67 7.59 8.31
CA THR A 71 1.58 8.49 7.95
C THR A 71 2.05 9.94 8.10
N ALA A 72 1.80 10.75 7.08
CA ALA A 72 2.12 12.18 7.09
C ALA A 72 0.88 12.98 6.74
N PRO A 73 0.69 14.15 7.37
CA PRO A 73 -0.45 15.03 7.05
C PRO A 73 -0.34 15.64 5.66
#